data_741e2253ce666d75032d0ff74777bc09
#
_entry.id   741e2253ce666d75032d0ff74777bc09
#
_cell.length_a   1.000
_cell.length_b   1.000
_cell.length_c   1.000
_cell.angle_alpha   90.00
_cell.angle_beta   90.00
_cell.angle_gamma   90.00
#
_symmetry.space_group_name_H-M   'P 1'
#
loop_
_entity.id
_entity.type
_entity.pdbx_description
1 polymer ?
#
loop_
_entity_poly.entity_id
_entity_poly.type
_entity_poly.pdbx_seq_one_letter_code
_entity_poly.pdbx_strand_id
1 'polypeptide(L)'
;MRLRFKRVIYFMKKLVSFLILILTVTITSFAAKPIRILVVTGGHGYKTEEFNQMLASLGPAITYQVAELPGAYDMFLPGNRDKYDVLVFYHMWQTITYEQAMAFAECIGGGKPVVALHHSICAYDDWPEYWNIIGGKYFHKPTTFKGKEYQPCSYIHDLHFNVKVVDPKNPVTKGMKDFEVFDETYKGYYVEDGVTQLLTTDEPSSTPVIGWTKKYGKSKIVVLQSGHDAPTFENPDFRKLLKQAIEWVNKAK
;
A
#
# COMPACT_ATOMS: atom_id res chain seq x y z
N MET A 1 30.33 -37.60 -56.61
CA MET A 1 30.61 -37.10 -55.26
C MET A 1 30.23 -35.61 -55.04
N ARG A 2 30.51 -34.66 -55.96
CA ARG A 2 30.21 -33.22 -55.82
C ARG A 2 28.72 -32.85 -55.76
N LEU A 3 27.79 -33.58 -56.37
CA LEU A 3 26.36 -33.29 -56.35
C LEU A 3 25.65 -33.64 -55.04
N ARG A 4 26.12 -34.70 -54.33
CA ARG A 4 25.56 -35.07 -53.03
C ARG A 4 25.91 -34.01 -51.95
N PHE A 5 27.12 -33.47 -52.00
CA PHE A 5 27.57 -32.45 -51.05
C PHE A 5 26.79 -31.13 -51.17
N LYS A 6 26.46 -30.67 -52.38
CA LYS A 6 25.69 -29.47 -52.64
C LYS A 6 24.23 -29.58 -52.10
N ARG A 7 23.62 -30.78 -52.21
CA ARG A 7 22.26 -31.03 -51.68
C ARG A 7 22.23 -31.03 -50.17
N VAL A 8 23.23 -31.57 -49.50
CA VAL A 8 23.32 -31.58 -48.02
C VAL A 8 23.49 -30.15 -47.48
N ILE A 9 24.37 -29.35 -48.09
CA ILE A 9 24.58 -27.95 -47.71
C ILE A 9 23.32 -27.10 -47.93
N TYR A 10 22.57 -27.34 -48.98
CA TYR A 10 21.31 -26.64 -49.28
C TYR A 10 20.21 -27.02 -48.27
N PHE A 11 20.14 -28.29 -47.89
CA PHE A 11 19.18 -28.76 -46.87
C PHE A 11 19.51 -28.24 -45.49
N MET A 12 20.78 -28.21 -45.11
CA MET A 12 21.24 -27.61 -43.84
C MET A 12 20.99 -26.12 -43.78
N LYS A 13 21.20 -25.37 -44.89
CA LYS A 13 20.89 -23.94 -44.94
C LYS A 13 19.39 -23.67 -44.81
N LYS A 14 18.51 -24.48 -45.41
CA LYS A 14 17.05 -24.38 -45.21
C LYS A 14 16.62 -24.76 -43.81
N LEU A 15 17.26 -25.77 -43.21
CA LEU A 15 16.96 -26.18 -41.81
C LEU A 15 17.38 -25.09 -40.84
N VAL A 16 18.55 -24.46 -41.00
CA VAL A 16 19.04 -23.35 -40.17
C VAL A 16 18.15 -22.11 -40.36
N SER A 17 17.73 -21.79 -41.61
CA SER A 17 16.80 -20.68 -41.87
C SER A 17 15.42 -20.94 -41.27
N PHE A 18 14.94 -22.18 -41.24
CA PHE A 18 13.67 -22.55 -40.62
C PHE A 18 13.75 -22.52 -39.10
N LEU A 19 14.87 -22.92 -38.49
CA LEU A 19 15.15 -22.80 -37.04
C LEU A 19 15.29 -21.34 -36.60
N ILE A 20 15.89 -20.47 -37.42
CA ILE A 20 15.99 -19.04 -37.13
C ILE A 20 14.60 -18.37 -37.25
N LEU A 21 13.74 -18.82 -38.19
CA LEU A 21 12.36 -18.30 -38.31
C LEU A 21 11.45 -18.74 -37.17
N ILE A 22 11.70 -19.91 -36.56
CA ILE A 22 10.96 -20.39 -35.39
C ILE A 22 11.45 -19.67 -34.11
N LEU A 23 12.71 -19.22 -34.05
CA LEU A 23 13.26 -18.48 -32.92
C LEU A 23 12.82 -17.00 -32.88
N THR A 24 12.22 -16.50 -33.97
CA THR A 24 11.53 -15.20 -34.03
C THR A 24 10.04 -15.30 -33.62
N VAL A 25 9.62 -16.40 -32.98
CA VAL A 25 8.33 -16.39 -32.26
C VAL A 25 8.47 -15.31 -31.21
N THR A 26 7.94 -14.16 -31.56
CA THR A 26 7.68 -13.02 -30.76
C THR A 26 7.34 -13.49 -29.34
N ILE A 27 8.26 -13.26 -28.41
CA ILE A 27 7.90 -13.15 -27.00
C ILE A 27 7.03 -11.91 -26.96
N THR A 28 5.75 -12.04 -27.28
CA THR A 28 4.76 -11.09 -26.86
C THR A 28 4.75 -11.20 -25.34
N SER A 29 5.65 -10.44 -24.71
CA SER A 29 5.56 -10.17 -23.31
C SER A 29 4.18 -9.56 -23.13
N PHE A 30 3.21 -10.36 -22.70
CA PHE A 30 1.97 -9.82 -22.15
C PHE A 30 2.42 -9.02 -20.94
N ALA A 31 2.64 -7.72 -21.14
CA ALA A 31 2.85 -6.82 -20.02
C ALA A 31 1.65 -7.02 -19.09
N ALA A 32 1.91 -7.48 -17.87
CA ALA A 32 0.86 -7.65 -16.88
C ALA A 32 0.10 -6.32 -16.77
N LYS A 33 -1.22 -6.38 -16.67
CA LYS A 33 -2.01 -5.16 -16.50
C LYS A 33 -1.49 -4.41 -15.27
N PRO A 34 -1.31 -3.08 -15.37
CA PRO A 34 -0.89 -2.29 -14.22
C PRO A 34 -1.91 -2.40 -13.10
N ILE A 35 -1.42 -2.38 -11.86
CA ILE A 35 -2.26 -2.29 -10.66
C ILE A 35 -2.85 -0.88 -10.62
N ARG A 36 -4.16 -0.77 -10.61
CA ARG A 36 -4.87 0.51 -10.51
C ARG A 36 -5.13 0.82 -9.05
N ILE A 37 -4.49 1.83 -8.51
CA ILE A 37 -4.75 2.24 -7.13
C ILE A 37 -5.71 3.43 -7.10
N LEU A 38 -6.66 3.41 -6.16
CA LEU A 38 -7.47 4.55 -5.77
C LEU A 38 -6.90 5.12 -4.48
N VAL A 39 -6.34 6.33 -4.58
CA VAL A 39 -5.84 7.08 -3.42
C VAL A 39 -6.98 7.92 -2.87
N VAL A 40 -7.39 7.64 -1.63
CA VAL A 40 -8.47 8.34 -0.94
C VAL A 40 -7.86 9.35 0.00
N THR A 41 -8.09 10.64 -0.25
CA THR A 41 -7.59 11.78 0.52
C THR A 41 -8.72 12.55 1.20
N GLY A 42 -8.40 13.61 1.92
CA GLY A 42 -9.35 14.56 2.53
C GLY A 42 -9.17 14.72 4.04
N GLY A 43 -9.64 15.85 4.56
CA GLY A 43 -9.60 16.19 5.99
C GLY A 43 -8.28 16.78 6.49
N HIS A 44 -7.19 16.67 5.75
CA HIS A 44 -5.90 17.24 6.10
C HIS A 44 -5.16 17.74 4.86
N GLY A 45 -4.52 18.92 4.95
CA GLY A 45 -3.66 19.44 3.90
C GLY A 45 -2.33 18.67 3.84
N TYR A 46 -1.76 18.52 2.65
CA TYR A 46 -0.48 17.84 2.45
C TYR A 46 0.27 18.41 1.24
N LYS A 47 1.54 18.07 1.09
CA LYS A 47 2.38 18.45 -0.05
C LYS A 47 1.97 17.67 -1.30
N THR A 48 0.96 18.18 -1.99
CA THR A 48 0.26 17.47 -3.09
C THR A 48 1.20 17.16 -4.25
N GLU A 49 2.11 18.07 -4.60
CA GLU A 49 3.04 17.86 -5.70
C GLU A 49 4.01 16.71 -5.39
N GLU A 50 4.68 16.75 -4.24
CA GLU A 50 5.65 15.75 -3.81
C GLU A 50 4.99 14.38 -3.57
N PHE A 51 3.77 14.39 -3.05
CA PHE A 51 2.96 13.18 -2.91
C PHE A 51 2.65 12.54 -4.28
N ASN A 52 2.23 13.34 -5.27
CA ASN A 52 2.00 12.85 -6.62
C ASN A 52 3.30 12.37 -7.30
N GLN A 53 4.43 13.04 -7.07
CA GLN A 53 5.74 12.59 -7.53
C GLN A 53 6.12 11.24 -6.90
N MET A 54 5.85 11.03 -5.61
CA MET A 54 6.02 9.74 -4.96
C MET A 54 5.17 8.65 -5.65
N LEU A 55 3.88 8.91 -5.87
CA LEU A 55 3.00 7.94 -6.54
C LEU A 55 3.47 7.62 -7.96
N ALA A 56 3.86 8.62 -8.73
CA ALA A 56 4.41 8.44 -10.08
C ALA A 56 5.72 7.63 -10.09
N SER A 57 6.54 7.77 -9.04
CA SER A 57 7.80 7.04 -8.89
C SER A 57 7.65 5.54 -8.62
N LEU A 58 6.44 5.05 -8.32
CA LEU A 58 6.16 3.62 -8.12
C LEU A 58 6.33 2.82 -9.42
N GLY A 59 6.40 3.51 -10.56
CA GLY A 59 6.72 2.96 -11.87
C GLY A 59 5.50 2.51 -12.67
N PRO A 60 5.69 2.10 -13.94
CA PRO A 60 4.61 1.89 -14.89
C PRO A 60 3.70 0.69 -14.59
N ALA A 61 4.13 -0.17 -13.65
CA ALA A 61 3.30 -1.30 -13.20
C ALA A 61 2.18 -0.88 -12.23
N ILE A 62 2.15 0.37 -11.78
CA ILE A 62 1.13 0.93 -10.89
C ILE A 62 0.61 2.22 -11.53
N THR A 63 -0.71 2.32 -11.66
CA THR A 63 -1.40 3.55 -12.07
C THR A 63 -2.26 4.05 -10.92
N TYR A 64 -2.47 5.34 -10.81
CA TYR A 64 -3.23 5.90 -9.70
C TYR A 64 -4.28 6.91 -10.13
N GLN A 65 -5.33 6.98 -9.34
CA GLN A 65 -6.35 8.03 -9.33
C GLN A 65 -6.48 8.53 -7.91
N VAL A 66 -6.52 9.84 -7.74
CA VAL A 66 -6.79 10.47 -6.44
C VAL A 66 -8.26 10.86 -6.38
N ALA A 67 -8.92 10.56 -5.28
CA ALA A 67 -10.29 10.97 -5.00
C ALA A 67 -10.40 11.48 -3.55
N GLU A 68 -11.03 12.63 -3.37
CA GLU A 68 -11.13 13.28 -2.07
C GLU A 68 -12.49 13.02 -1.43
N LEU A 69 -12.48 12.73 -0.12
CA LEU A 69 -13.70 12.66 0.69
C LEU A 69 -14.27 14.06 0.93
N PRO A 70 -15.62 14.22 0.97
CA PRO A 70 -16.61 13.13 0.99
C PRO A 70 -16.99 12.56 -0.39
N GLY A 71 -16.57 13.18 -1.50
CA GLY A 71 -16.95 12.72 -2.86
C GLY A 71 -16.48 11.32 -3.19
N ALA A 72 -15.36 10.89 -2.60
CA ALA A 72 -14.81 9.54 -2.80
C ALA A 72 -15.68 8.41 -2.22
N TYR A 73 -16.69 8.67 -1.39
CA TYR A 73 -17.56 7.62 -0.86
C TYR A 73 -18.29 6.84 -1.96
N ASP A 74 -18.61 7.46 -3.08
CA ASP A 74 -19.24 6.79 -4.21
C ASP A 74 -18.37 5.66 -4.80
N MET A 75 -17.05 5.75 -4.63
CA MET A 75 -16.12 4.74 -5.13
C MET A 75 -16.25 3.40 -4.40
N PHE A 76 -16.85 3.38 -3.20
CA PHE A 76 -17.10 2.14 -2.44
C PHE A 76 -18.40 1.44 -2.84
N LEU A 77 -19.24 2.06 -3.67
CA LEU A 77 -20.47 1.45 -4.18
C LEU A 77 -20.17 0.31 -5.17
N PRO A 78 -20.98 -0.75 -5.23
CA PRO A 78 -20.74 -1.93 -6.06
C PRO A 78 -20.39 -1.63 -7.52
N GLY A 79 -21.09 -0.67 -8.16
CA GLY A 79 -20.86 -0.27 -9.56
C GLY A 79 -19.54 0.45 -9.82
N ASN A 80 -18.80 0.85 -8.79
CA ASN A 80 -17.54 1.57 -8.93
C ASN A 80 -16.31 0.72 -8.51
N ARG A 81 -16.53 -0.38 -7.81
CA ARG A 81 -15.44 -1.21 -7.25
C ARG A 81 -14.51 -1.82 -8.31
N ASP A 82 -14.96 -1.98 -9.55
CA ASP A 82 -14.14 -2.52 -10.65
C ASP A 82 -13.23 -1.49 -11.32
N LYS A 83 -13.32 -0.22 -10.93
CA LYS A 83 -12.50 0.87 -11.48
C LYS A 83 -11.07 0.85 -10.94
N TYR A 84 -10.82 0.20 -9.81
CA TYR A 84 -9.53 0.11 -9.12
C TYR A 84 -9.30 -1.28 -8.53
N ASP A 85 -8.05 -1.58 -8.23
CA ASP A 85 -7.62 -2.88 -7.70
C ASP A 85 -7.23 -2.80 -6.21
N VAL A 86 -6.64 -1.68 -5.79
CA VAL A 86 -6.16 -1.44 -4.42
C VAL A 86 -6.60 -0.06 -3.95
N LEU A 87 -6.97 0.05 -2.69
CA LEU A 87 -7.22 1.32 -1.99
C LEU A 87 -5.94 1.76 -1.27
N VAL A 88 -5.55 3.03 -1.44
CA VAL A 88 -4.52 3.68 -0.64
C VAL A 88 -5.17 4.79 0.16
N PHE A 89 -5.21 4.65 1.47
CA PHE A 89 -5.83 5.65 2.36
C PHE A 89 -4.81 6.68 2.79
N TYR A 90 -5.17 7.93 2.59
CA TYR A 90 -4.44 9.11 3.01
C TYR A 90 -5.43 10.22 3.42
N HIS A 91 -6.43 9.87 4.20
CA HIS A 91 -7.49 10.77 4.68
C HIS A 91 -7.50 10.83 6.21
N MET A 92 -8.01 11.93 6.77
CA MET A 92 -8.06 12.23 8.20
C MET A 92 -9.38 12.93 8.54
N TRP A 93 -9.84 12.84 9.80
CA TRP A 93 -10.98 13.57 10.34
C TRP A 93 -12.23 13.57 9.48
N GLN A 94 -12.72 12.38 9.17
CA GLN A 94 -13.91 12.23 8.33
C GLN A 94 -15.17 11.98 9.16
N THR A 95 -16.28 12.41 8.60
CA THR A 95 -17.61 11.94 9.00
C THR A 95 -18.14 10.97 7.97
N ILE A 96 -19.00 10.05 8.39
CA ILE A 96 -19.53 9.02 7.50
C ILE A 96 -20.98 8.73 7.88
N THR A 97 -21.88 8.63 6.87
CA THR A 97 -23.26 8.17 7.11
C THR A 97 -23.29 6.64 7.28
N TYR A 98 -24.39 6.13 7.80
CA TYR A 98 -24.56 4.68 7.96
C TYR A 98 -24.43 3.94 6.62
N GLU A 99 -25.05 4.46 5.57
CA GLU A 99 -25.05 3.87 4.22
C GLU A 99 -23.64 3.86 3.62
N GLN A 100 -22.93 4.98 3.78
CA GLN A 100 -21.52 5.08 3.34
C GLN A 100 -20.63 4.10 4.11
N ALA A 101 -20.81 3.99 5.44
CA ALA A 101 -20.07 3.06 6.29
C ALA A 101 -20.28 1.61 5.89
N MET A 102 -21.53 1.24 5.60
CA MET A 102 -21.87 -0.11 5.11
C MET A 102 -21.21 -0.40 3.77
N ALA A 103 -21.35 0.49 2.80
CA ALA A 103 -20.72 0.33 1.48
C ALA A 103 -19.19 0.22 1.55
N PHE A 104 -18.57 1.03 2.41
CA PHE A 104 -17.13 1.02 2.67
C PHE A 104 -16.69 -0.31 3.26
N ALA A 105 -17.34 -0.76 4.36
CA ALA A 105 -17.00 -2.02 5.02
C ALA A 105 -17.24 -3.24 4.11
N GLU A 106 -18.34 -3.27 3.36
CA GLU A 106 -18.62 -4.31 2.37
C GLU A 106 -17.57 -4.34 1.25
N CYS A 107 -17.16 -3.17 0.75
CA CYS A 107 -16.16 -3.08 -0.30
C CYS A 107 -14.86 -3.75 0.15
N ILE A 108 -14.37 -3.39 1.33
CA ILE A 108 -13.13 -3.96 1.88
C ILE A 108 -13.33 -5.40 2.29
N GLY A 109 -14.36 -5.70 3.09
CA GLY A 109 -14.64 -7.07 3.52
C GLY A 109 -14.87 -8.05 2.37
N GLY A 110 -15.39 -7.55 1.24
CA GLY A 110 -15.61 -8.29 0.00
C GLY A 110 -14.34 -8.63 -0.79
N GLY A 111 -13.21 -8.01 -0.49
CA GLY A 111 -11.93 -8.34 -1.11
C GLY A 111 -11.14 -7.16 -1.70
N LYS A 112 -11.56 -5.90 -1.51
CA LYS A 112 -10.76 -4.74 -1.92
C LYS A 112 -9.65 -4.49 -0.90
N PRO A 113 -8.39 -4.75 -1.26
CA PRO A 113 -7.27 -4.62 -0.34
C PRO A 113 -6.92 -3.15 -0.09
N VAL A 114 -6.26 -2.90 1.05
CA VAL A 114 -5.95 -1.55 1.55
C VAL A 114 -4.49 -1.42 1.93
N VAL A 115 -3.90 -0.27 1.58
CA VAL A 115 -2.70 0.28 2.19
C VAL A 115 -3.09 1.59 2.86
N ALA A 116 -3.05 1.66 4.19
CA ALA A 116 -3.38 2.85 4.97
C ALA A 116 -2.10 3.57 5.40
N LEU A 117 -1.99 4.84 5.07
CA LEU A 117 -0.81 5.65 5.30
C LEU A 117 -1.05 6.69 6.39
N HIS A 118 -0.05 6.86 7.23
CA HIS A 118 0.12 7.97 8.16
C HIS A 118 -1.15 8.30 8.96
N HIS A 119 -1.66 9.50 8.78
CA HIS A 119 -2.83 10.02 9.50
C HIS A 119 -4.16 9.33 9.17
N SER A 120 -4.19 8.37 8.24
CA SER A 120 -5.40 7.57 8.06
C SER A 120 -5.79 6.75 9.30
N ILE A 121 -4.88 6.53 10.25
CA ILE A 121 -5.20 5.97 11.58
C ILE A 121 -6.11 6.90 12.39
N CYS A 122 -6.13 8.21 12.08
CA CYS A 122 -6.92 9.25 12.71
C CYS A 122 -8.24 9.54 11.98
N ALA A 123 -8.63 8.74 10.98
CA ALA A 123 -9.67 9.10 10.02
C ALA A 123 -11.07 9.21 10.63
N TYR A 124 -11.42 8.34 11.58
CA TYR A 124 -12.76 8.29 12.15
C TYR A 124 -12.70 8.11 13.67
N ASP A 125 -13.26 9.07 14.39
CA ASP A 125 -13.31 9.03 15.88
C ASP A 125 -14.39 8.08 16.42
N ASP A 126 -15.53 7.99 15.72
CA ASP A 126 -16.74 7.35 16.21
C ASP A 126 -17.20 6.19 15.31
N TRP A 127 -16.30 5.59 14.53
CA TRP A 127 -16.63 4.44 13.69
C TRP A 127 -15.77 3.20 14.03
N PRO A 128 -16.26 2.32 14.95
CA PRO A 128 -15.52 1.15 15.43
C PRO A 128 -15.11 0.18 14.32
N GLU A 129 -15.92 0.03 13.28
CA GLU A 129 -15.60 -0.90 12.20
C GLU A 129 -14.38 -0.45 11.40
N TYR A 130 -14.14 0.86 11.25
CA TYR A 130 -12.92 1.34 10.65
C TYR A 130 -11.67 0.91 11.43
N TRP A 131 -11.73 0.99 12.78
CA TRP A 131 -10.61 0.54 13.60
C TRP A 131 -10.36 -0.96 13.48
N ASN A 132 -11.44 -1.74 13.31
CA ASN A 132 -11.33 -3.18 13.01
C ASN A 132 -10.73 -3.42 11.63
N ILE A 133 -11.07 -2.61 10.61
CA ILE A 133 -10.50 -2.72 9.26
C ILE A 133 -8.99 -2.53 9.31
N ILE A 134 -8.50 -1.43 9.88
CA ILE A 134 -7.07 -1.09 9.87
C ILE A 134 -6.29 -1.75 11.02
N GLY A 135 -6.96 -2.25 12.06
CA GLY A 135 -6.31 -2.83 13.24
C GLY A 135 -5.57 -1.81 14.10
N GLY A 136 -6.05 -0.58 14.13
CA GLY A 136 -5.47 0.50 14.91
C GLY A 136 -6.48 1.60 15.22
N LYS A 137 -6.22 2.39 16.28
CA LYS A 137 -7.03 3.54 16.66
C LYS A 137 -6.19 4.63 17.30
N TYR A 138 -6.29 5.83 16.74
CA TYR A 138 -5.79 7.06 17.37
C TYR A 138 -6.85 7.62 18.34
N PHE A 139 -6.42 8.16 19.47
CA PHE A 139 -7.32 8.73 20.49
C PHE A 139 -7.13 10.25 20.56
N HIS A 140 -8.15 11.02 20.18
CA HIS A 140 -8.13 12.49 20.27
C HIS A 140 -8.55 13.00 21.65
N LYS A 141 -9.20 12.15 22.47
CA LYS A 141 -9.68 12.45 23.84
C LYS A 141 -9.48 11.25 24.74
N PRO A 142 -9.47 11.44 26.08
CA PRO A 142 -9.44 10.32 27.02
C PRO A 142 -10.58 9.34 26.69
N THR A 143 -10.26 8.06 26.55
CA THR A 143 -11.22 7.06 26.07
C THR A 143 -10.98 5.71 26.72
N THR A 144 -12.04 5.09 27.25
CA THR A 144 -12.03 3.67 27.62
C THR A 144 -12.25 2.85 26.35
N PHE A 145 -11.26 2.07 25.94
CA PHE A 145 -11.33 1.25 24.75
C PHE A 145 -10.85 -0.18 25.06
N LYS A 146 -11.68 -1.18 24.74
CA LYS A 146 -11.43 -2.61 25.04
C LYS A 146 -11.05 -2.85 26.51
N GLY A 147 -11.71 -2.15 27.43
CA GLY A 147 -11.50 -2.29 28.88
C GLY A 147 -10.23 -1.64 29.42
N LYS A 148 -9.52 -0.84 28.63
CA LYS A 148 -8.30 -0.10 29.03
C LYS A 148 -8.51 1.39 28.82
N GLU A 149 -7.98 2.18 29.77
CA GLU A 149 -7.96 3.64 29.65
C GLU A 149 -6.82 4.10 28.75
N TYR A 150 -7.15 4.93 27.75
CA TYR A 150 -6.20 5.59 26.87
C TYR A 150 -6.27 7.10 27.08
N GLN A 151 -5.11 7.72 27.18
CA GLN A 151 -4.99 9.18 27.12
C GLN A 151 -4.99 9.63 25.67
N PRO A 152 -5.24 10.91 25.39
CA PRO A 152 -5.08 11.47 24.05
C PRO A 152 -3.69 11.14 23.50
N CYS A 153 -3.64 10.71 22.24
CA CYS A 153 -2.38 10.53 21.56
C CYS A 153 -1.66 11.86 21.39
N SER A 154 -0.35 11.82 21.36
CA SER A 154 0.50 12.96 21.00
C SER A 154 1.21 12.73 19.69
N TYR A 155 1.69 13.81 19.08
CA TYR A 155 2.48 13.80 17.87
C TYR A 155 3.64 14.79 17.97
N ILE A 156 4.71 14.54 17.24
CA ILE A 156 5.86 15.46 17.09
C ILE A 156 6.28 15.44 15.63
N HIS A 157 6.36 16.62 15.05
CA HIS A 157 6.85 16.85 13.68
C HIS A 157 8.37 16.90 13.60
N ASP A 158 8.87 16.76 12.39
CA ASP A 158 10.24 17.10 12.00
C ASP A 158 11.32 16.32 12.78
N LEU A 159 11.09 15.01 12.96
CA LEU A 159 12.02 14.13 13.65
C LEU A 159 12.78 13.22 12.70
N HIS A 160 14.08 13.11 12.91
CA HIS A 160 14.89 12.02 12.38
C HIS A 160 14.78 10.82 13.29
N PHE A 161 14.30 9.69 12.78
CA PHE A 161 14.27 8.46 13.55
C PHE A 161 14.47 7.21 12.69
N ASN A 162 14.92 6.15 13.35
CA ASN A 162 15.15 4.88 12.68
C ASN A 162 13.88 4.04 12.63
N VAL A 163 13.58 3.56 11.45
CA VAL A 163 12.56 2.53 11.17
C VAL A 163 13.27 1.19 11.16
N LYS A 164 12.90 0.31 12.08
CA LYS A 164 13.43 -1.06 12.20
C LYS A 164 12.54 -2.04 11.45
N VAL A 165 13.14 -2.84 10.59
CA VAL A 165 12.45 -3.90 9.83
C VAL A 165 12.37 -5.16 10.68
N VAL A 166 11.15 -5.55 11.08
CA VAL A 166 10.93 -6.71 11.98
C VAL A 166 11.26 -8.03 11.30
N ASP A 167 10.81 -8.21 10.04
CA ASP A 167 11.06 -9.43 9.27
C ASP A 167 11.39 -9.10 7.81
N PRO A 168 12.66 -9.13 7.41
CA PRO A 168 13.07 -8.86 6.03
C PRO A 168 12.70 -9.98 5.04
N LYS A 169 12.09 -11.08 5.49
CA LYS A 169 11.56 -12.14 4.64
C LYS A 169 10.07 -11.93 4.33
N ASN A 170 9.38 -11.10 5.10
CA ASN A 170 7.99 -10.74 4.81
C ASN A 170 7.91 -10.09 3.42
N PRO A 171 6.96 -10.46 2.56
CA PRO A 171 6.87 -9.90 1.21
C PRO A 171 6.78 -8.37 1.14
N VAL A 172 6.20 -7.72 2.15
CA VAL A 172 6.09 -6.25 2.22
C VAL A 172 7.43 -5.58 2.52
N THR A 173 8.26 -6.23 3.34
CA THR A 173 9.58 -5.72 3.77
C THR A 173 10.74 -6.48 3.15
N LYS A 174 10.48 -7.28 2.11
CA LYS A 174 11.47 -8.17 1.50
C LYS A 174 12.71 -7.43 1.02
N GLY A 175 13.86 -7.84 1.56
CA GLY A 175 15.15 -7.29 1.18
C GLY A 175 15.33 -5.82 1.58
N MET A 176 14.55 -5.35 2.55
CA MET A 176 14.77 -4.07 3.21
C MET A 176 15.73 -4.26 4.40
N LYS A 177 16.42 -3.20 4.74
CA LYS A 177 17.19 -3.05 5.98
C LYS A 177 16.52 -1.96 6.80
N ASP A 178 16.95 -1.78 8.03
CA ASP A 178 16.60 -0.62 8.82
C ASP A 178 17.00 0.65 8.06
N PHE A 179 16.17 1.67 8.14
CA PHE A 179 16.37 2.93 7.43
C PHE A 179 15.92 4.12 8.26
N GLU A 180 16.46 5.29 7.96
CA GLU A 180 16.09 6.54 8.61
C GLU A 180 15.00 7.26 7.81
N VAL A 181 14.09 7.91 8.52
CA VAL A 181 13.11 8.84 7.97
C VAL A 181 13.18 10.18 8.70
N PHE A 182 12.84 11.26 7.98
CA PHE A 182 12.51 12.55 8.58
C PHE A 182 11.00 12.72 8.47
N ASP A 183 10.28 12.56 9.59
CA ASP A 183 8.83 12.41 9.55
C ASP A 183 8.18 12.86 10.86
N GLU A 184 6.85 12.74 10.94
CA GLU A 184 6.05 12.91 12.14
C GLU A 184 5.89 11.57 12.88
N THR A 185 5.91 11.62 14.21
CA THR A 185 5.62 10.47 15.05
C THR A 185 4.27 10.61 15.75
N TYR A 186 3.61 9.46 16.00
CA TYR A 186 2.40 9.37 16.83
C TYR A 186 2.65 8.46 18.01
N LYS A 187 2.25 8.92 19.22
CA LYS A 187 2.41 8.17 20.46
C LYS A 187 1.07 7.94 21.14
N GLY A 188 0.86 6.73 21.64
CA GLY A 188 -0.29 6.39 22.46
C GLY A 188 -1.46 5.77 21.69
N TYR A 189 -1.37 5.59 20.37
CA TYR A 189 -2.40 4.89 19.61
C TYR A 189 -2.41 3.39 19.90
N TYR A 190 -3.58 2.80 19.76
CA TYR A 190 -3.78 1.35 19.86
C TYR A 190 -3.39 0.65 18.56
N VAL A 191 -2.73 -0.47 18.71
CA VAL A 191 -2.51 -1.46 17.66
C VAL A 191 -3.15 -2.77 18.11
N GLU A 192 -3.92 -3.42 17.24
CA GLU A 192 -4.63 -4.65 17.54
C GLU A 192 -3.68 -5.81 17.84
N ASP A 193 -4.01 -6.62 18.84
CA ASP A 193 -3.29 -7.85 19.13
C ASP A 193 -3.43 -8.85 17.96
N GLY A 194 -2.34 -9.56 17.63
CA GLY A 194 -2.35 -10.56 16.55
C GLY A 194 -2.12 -10.01 15.15
N VAL A 195 -1.88 -8.70 14.96
CA VAL A 195 -1.36 -8.18 13.68
C VAL A 195 0.06 -8.72 13.42
N THR A 196 0.43 -8.87 12.17
CA THR A 196 1.82 -9.15 11.81
C THR A 196 2.58 -7.83 11.75
N GLN A 197 3.46 -7.60 12.71
CA GLN A 197 4.30 -6.41 12.75
C GLN A 197 5.31 -6.43 11.60
N LEU A 198 5.44 -5.32 10.90
CA LEU A 198 6.38 -5.11 9.80
C LEU A 198 7.53 -4.20 10.21
N LEU A 199 7.18 -3.11 10.88
CA LEU A 199 8.08 -2.02 11.21
C LEU A 199 7.89 -1.62 12.68
N THR A 200 9.01 -1.33 13.33
CA THR A 200 9.04 -0.77 14.68
C THR A 200 10.02 0.41 14.74
N THR A 201 9.94 1.17 15.84
CA THR A 201 10.91 2.20 16.17
C THR A 201 11.16 2.21 17.67
N ASP A 202 12.32 2.69 18.08
CA ASP A 202 12.66 3.00 19.47
C ASP A 202 12.60 4.51 19.77
N GLU A 203 12.06 5.30 18.84
CA GLU A 203 11.85 6.73 19.06
C GLU A 203 10.89 6.96 20.23
N PRO A 204 11.33 7.66 21.32
CA PRO A 204 10.52 7.81 22.54
C PRO A 204 9.19 8.55 22.35
N SER A 205 9.09 9.38 21.32
CA SER A 205 7.87 10.12 20.97
C SER A 205 6.90 9.32 20.09
N SER A 206 7.22 8.06 19.77
CA SER A 206 6.38 7.17 18.96
C SER A 206 5.79 6.02 19.78
N THR A 207 4.68 5.46 19.30
CA THR A 207 4.28 4.10 19.63
C THR A 207 5.28 3.14 18.94
N PRO A 208 5.75 2.08 19.62
CA PRO A 208 6.82 1.24 19.07
C PRO A 208 6.48 0.57 17.73
N VAL A 209 5.25 0.11 17.52
CA VAL A 209 4.81 -0.53 16.26
C VAL A 209 4.30 0.55 15.32
N ILE A 210 5.02 0.76 14.20
CA ILE A 210 4.73 1.81 13.21
C ILE A 210 4.35 1.25 11.83
N GLY A 211 4.28 -0.06 11.67
CA GLY A 211 3.81 -0.71 10.45
C GLY A 211 3.38 -2.15 10.70
N TRP A 212 2.24 -2.55 10.13
CA TRP A 212 1.70 -3.90 10.31
C TRP A 212 0.84 -4.35 9.15
N THR A 213 0.58 -5.66 9.11
CA THR A 213 -0.44 -6.25 8.24
C THR A 213 -1.47 -7.02 9.03
N LYS A 214 -2.67 -7.08 8.49
CA LYS A 214 -3.75 -7.95 8.96
C LYS A 214 -4.67 -8.35 7.81
N LYS A 215 -5.66 -9.18 8.13
CA LYS A 215 -6.79 -9.48 7.25
C LYS A 215 -8.07 -8.85 7.80
N TYR A 216 -8.92 -8.39 6.88
CA TYR A 216 -10.28 -8.00 7.17
C TYR A 216 -11.20 -8.61 6.12
N GLY A 217 -12.09 -9.53 6.53
CA GLY A 217 -12.87 -10.32 5.59
C GLY A 217 -11.98 -11.05 4.57
N LYS A 218 -12.17 -10.75 3.29
CA LYS A 218 -11.36 -11.31 2.20
C LYS A 218 -10.14 -10.45 1.85
N SER A 219 -9.96 -9.29 2.47
CA SER A 219 -8.91 -8.33 2.11
C SER A 219 -7.65 -8.46 2.96
N LYS A 220 -6.52 -8.13 2.32
CA LYS A 220 -5.25 -7.86 2.98
C LYS A 220 -5.17 -6.38 3.26
N ILE A 221 -4.73 -6.03 4.46
CA ILE A 221 -4.55 -4.66 4.92
C ILE A 221 -3.09 -4.47 5.29
N VAL A 222 -2.47 -3.39 4.85
CA VAL A 222 -1.18 -2.89 5.33
C VAL A 222 -1.41 -1.51 5.92
N VAL A 223 -0.82 -1.24 7.06
CA VAL A 223 -0.81 0.08 7.69
C VAL A 223 0.63 0.52 7.89
N LEU A 224 0.95 1.74 7.48
CA LEU A 224 2.26 2.38 7.62
C LEU A 224 2.06 3.75 8.28
N GLN A 225 2.62 3.94 9.47
CA GLN A 225 2.46 5.19 10.21
C GLN A 225 3.26 6.33 9.59
N SER A 226 4.39 6.06 8.95
CA SER A 226 5.18 7.08 8.23
C SER A 226 4.45 7.62 7.00
N GLY A 227 4.82 8.83 6.57
CA GLY A 227 4.28 9.45 5.36
C GLY A 227 3.63 10.81 5.58
N HIS A 228 4.16 11.64 6.50
CA HIS A 228 3.59 12.95 6.81
C HIS A 228 3.85 13.98 5.72
N ASP A 229 5.09 14.11 5.25
CA ASP A 229 5.49 15.24 4.40
C ASP A 229 6.55 14.84 3.35
N ALA A 230 6.96 15.82 2.56
CA ALA A 230 7.86 15.71 1.42
C ALA A 230 9.14 14.89 1.69
N PRO A 231 9.88 15.07 2.80
CA PRO A 231 11.08 14.27 3.05
C PRO A 231 10.82 12.76 3.08
N THR A 232 9.68 12.33 3.64
CA THR A 232 9.30 10.92 3.62
C THR A 232 8.80 10.50 2.24
N PHE A 233 8.06 11.33 1.51
CA PHE A 233 7.65 11.03 0.13
C PHE A 233 8.84 10.86 -0.82
N GLU A 234 9.94 11.57 -0.58
CA GLU A 234 11.17 11.50 -1.36
C GLU A 234 12.08 10.33 -0.94
N ASN A 235 11.88 9.76 0.25
CA ASN A 235 12.71 8.69 0.79
C ASN A 235 12.61 7.41 -0.06
N PRO A 236 13.72 6.90 -0.61
CA PRO A 236 13.70 5.75 -1.51
C PRO A 236 13.27 4.45 -0.82
N ASP A 237 13.58 4.28 0.47
CA ASP A 237 13.18 3.11 1.23
C ASP A 237 11.67 3.14 1.53
N PHE A 238 11.11 4.32 1.84
CA PHE A 238 9.67 4.48 1.99
C PHE A 238 8.92 4.21 0.67
N ARG A 239 9.41 4.72 -0.46
CA ARG A 239 8.84 4.43 -1.79
C ARG A 239 8.90 2.94 -2.13
N LYS A 240 10.01 2.28 -1.83
CA LYS A 240 10.15 0.83 -1.99
C LYS A 240 9.15 0.07 -1.13
N LEU A 241 9.01 0.46 0.14
CA LEU A 241 8.07 -0.12 1.09
C LEU A 241 6.62 0.01 0.58
N LEU A 242 6.22 1.21 0.19
CA LEU A 242 4.88 1.49 -0.35
C LEU A 242 4.59 0.64 -1.59
N LYS A 243 5.53 0.58 -2.51
CA LYS A 243 5.41 -0.27 -3.72
C LYS A 243 5.21 -1.74 -3.35
N GLN A 244 6.04 -2.28 -2.47
CA GLN A 244 5.95 -3.68 -2.03
C GLN A 244 4.62 -3.94 -1.29
N ALA A 245 4.13 -2.99 -0.49
CA ALA A 245 2.85 -3.07 0.18
C ALA A 245 1.69 -3.18 -0.84
N ILE A 246 1.64 -2.29 -1.84
CA ILE A 246 0.63 -2.29 -2.90
C ILE A 246 0.67 -3.62 -3.69
N GLU A 247 1.86 -4.04 -4.12
CA GLU A 247 2.04 -5.29 -4.86
C GLU A 247 1.62 -6.52 -4.04
N TRP A 248 1.91 -6.53 -2.74
CA TRP A 248 1.56 -7.65 -1.87
C TRP A 248 0.07 -7.74 -1.59
N VAL A 249 -0.59 -6.61 -1.29
CA VAL A 249 -2.03 -6.64 -1.02
C VAL A 249 -2.83 -7.01 -2.28
N ASN A 250 -2.35 -6.63 -3.47
CA ASN A 250 -3.00 -6.93 -4.75
C ASN A 250 -2.88 -8.39 -5.18
N LYS A 251 -1.89 -9.15 -4.69
CA LYS A 251 -1.74 -10.55 -5.06
C LYS A 251 -2.97 -11.34 -4.59
N ALA A 252 -3.63 -12.02 -5.52
CA ALA A 252 -4.70 -12.95 -5.21
C ALA A 252 -4.26 -13.95 -4.12
N LYS A 253 -5.24 -14.43 -3.37
CA LYS A 253 -5.07 -15.40 -2.29
C LYS A 253 -4.62 -16.75 -2.82
#